data_ad4d7d9a23621f64a3578ce4d9e987ff
#
_entry.id   ad4d7d9a23621f64a3578ce4d9e987ff
#
_cell.length_a   1.000
_cell.length_b   1.000
_cell.length_c   1.000
_cell.angle_alpha   90.00
_cell.angle_beta   90.00
_cell.angle_gamma   90.00
#
_symmetry.space_group_name_H-M   'P 1'
#
loop_
_entity.id
_entity.type
_entity.pdbx_description
1 polymer ?
#
loop_
_entity_poly.entity_id
_entity_poly.type
_entity_poly.pdbx_seq_one_letter_code
_entity_poly.pdbx_strand_id
1 'polypeptide(L)'
;MNASAARIIRICTLAPLLAAVMLVFLYAAQPEIFGSLGGLLRQLLFLSLFPLLAYPVQPMIPSFREKGREGQRHLAMIFAFAGYLFDGIVNIYVPPSRELILIGWVYLLSGIAILLCNRLFRQRASGHAAGVGAVIGLLVLTGHPRTLAVTLPLLFLMFWASITAKRHTLPQLIGGTLFPIAWCVLLSSYIVDSYR
;
A
#
# COMPACT_ATOMS: atom_id res chain seq x y z
N MET A 1 -27.65 -7.47 -2.25
CA MET A 1 -26.36 -7.36 -2.93
C MET A 1 -25.32 -8.16 -2.17
N ASN A 2 -24.51 -8.96 -2.85
CA ASN A 2 -23.93 -10.21 -2.38
C ASN A 2 -22.69 -10.01 -1.46
N ALA A 3 -22.72 -10.55 -0.22
CA ALA A 3 -21.58 -10.57 0.71
C ALA A 3 -20.32 -11.25 0.11
N SER A 4 -20.53 -12.19 -0.83
CA SER A 4 -19.46 -12.85 -1.58
C SER A 4 -18.74 -11.88 -2.50
N ALA A 5 -19.44 -11.01 -3.24
CA ALA A 5 -18.85 -9.99 -4.09
C ALA A 5 -18.00 -8.99 -3.28
N ALA A 6 -18.52 -8.52 -2.14
CA ALA A 6 -17.77 -7.64 -1.26
C ALA A 6 -16.48 -8.31 -0.73
N ARG A 7 -16.50 -9.61 -0.47
CA ARG A 7 -15.31 -10.37 -0.06
C ARG A 7 -14.27 -10.43 -1.19
N ILE A 8 -14.69 -10.76 -2.41
CA ILE A 8 -13.80 -10.84 -3.58
C ILE A 8 -13.14 -9.49 -3.84
N ILE A 9 -13.93 -8.41 -3.91
CA ILE A 9 -13.40 -7.06 -4.13
C ILE A 9 -12.35 -6.72 -3.07
N ARG A 10 -12.61 -7.03 -1.80
CA ARG A 10 -11.65 -6.76 -0.73
C ARG A 10 -10.37 -7.60 -0.83
N ILE A 11 -10.43 -8.79 -1.33
CA ILE A 11 -9.22 -9.61 -1.59
C ILE A 11 -8.44 -8.98 -2.75
N CYS A 12 -9.11 -8.65 -3.86
CA CYS A 12 -8.45 -8.03 -5.03
C CYS A 12 -7.89 -6.64 -4.73
N THR A 13 -8.43 -5.94 -3.73
CA THR A 13 -7.96 -4.60 -3.31
C THR A 13 -7.04 -4.64 -2.08
N LEU A 14 -6.45 -5.78 -1.75
CA LEU A 14 -5.39 -5.84 -0.74
C LEU A 14 -4.25 -4.90 -1.14
N ALA A 15 -3.80 -4.07 -0.20
CA ALA A 15 -2.74 -3.08 -0.46
C ALA A 15 -1.50 -3.67 -1.13
N PRO A 16 -0.95 -4.83 -0.70
CA PRO A 16 0.21 -5.42 -1.35
C PRO A 16 -0.08 -5.96 -2.76
N LEU A 17 -1.31 -6.40 -3.07
CA LEU A 17 -1.66 -6.79 -4.44
C LEU A 17 -1.73 -5.57 -5.36
N LEU A 18 -2.32 -4.48 -4.88
CA LEU A 18 -2.36 -3.23 -5.64
C LEU A 18 -0.98 -2.63 -5.83
N ALA A 19 -0.10 -2.75 -4.83
CA ALA A 19 1.30 -2.38 -4.97
C ALA A 19 1.99 -3.17 -6.08
N ALA A 20 1.78 -4.49 -6.14
CA ALA A 20 2.34 -5.32 -7.21
C ALA A 20 1.85 -4.89 -8.60
N VAL A 21 0.54 -4.68 -8.76
CA VAL A 21 -0.04 -4.23 -10.03
C VAL A 21 0.54 -2.87 -10.45
N MET A 22 0.64 -1.93 -9.52
CA MET A 22 1.25 -0.61 -9.76
C MET A 22 2.71 -0.73 -10.18
N LEU A 23 3.52 -1.52 -9.46
CA LEU A 23 4.94 -1.69 -9.76
C LEU A 23 5.17 -2.32 -11.14
N VAL A 24 4.39 -3.34 -11.49
CA VAL A 24 4.44 -3.97 -12.81
C VAL A 24 4.02 -2.99 -13.90
N PHE A 25 2.96 -2.22 -13.68
CA PHE A 25 2.52 -1.16 -14.60
C PHE A 25 3.62 -0.11 -14.80
N LEU A 26 4.22 0.40 -13.72
CA LEU A 26 5.30 1.39 -13.79
C LEU A 26 6.52 0.82 -14.51
N TYR A 27 6.88 -0.44 -14.27
CA TYR A 27 7.98 -1.08 -15.00
C TYR A 27 7.72 -1.20 -16.50
N ALA A 28 6.48 -1.48 -16.88
CA ALA A 28 6.11 -1.54 -18.31
C ALA A 28 6.08 -0.14 -18.97
N ALA A 29 5.73 0.91 -18.21
CA ALA A 29 5.61 2.27 -18.71
C ALA A 29 6.94 3.05 -18.66
N GLN A 30 7.74 2.83 -17.62
CA GLN A 30 8.97 3.58 -17.29
C GLN A 30 10.00 2.61 -16.65
N PRO A 31 10.58 1.67 -17.43
CA PRO A 31 11.50 0.68 -16.88
C PRO A 31 12.77 1.29 -16.26
N GLU A 32 13.14 2.50 -16.68
CA GLU A 32 14.28 3.27 -16.14
C GLU A 32 14.15 3.55 -14.65
N ILE A 33 12.93 3.69 -14.11
CA ILE A 33 12.68 3.84 -12.67
C ILE A 33 13.31 2.68 -11.88
N PHE A 34 13.27 1.48 -12.43
CA PHE A 34 13.74 0.27 -11.77
C PHE A 34 15.19 -0.10 -12.12
N GLY A 35 15.73 0.49 -13.18
CA GLY A 35 17.06 0.21 -13.71
C GLY A 35 17.23 -1.20 -14.30
N SER A 36 16.51 -2.20 -13.79
CA SER A 36 16.55 -3.59 -14.26
C SER A 36 15.34 -4.39 -13.79
N LEU A 37 15.15 -5.59 -14.37
CA LEU A 37 14.18 -6.56 -13.84
C LEU A 37 14.46 -6.92 -12.37
N GLY A 38 15.75 -6.99 -11.98
CA GLY A 38 16.14 -7.21 -10.59
C GLY A 38 15.63 -6.12 -9.64
N GLY A 39 15.63 -4.85 -10.09
CA GLY A 39 15.03 -3.75 -9.34
C GLY A 39 13.53 -3.91 -9.15
N LEU A 40 12.78 -4.30 -10.19
CA LEU A 40 11.36 -4.62 -10.07
C LEU A 40 11.12 -5.79 -9.10
N LEU A 41 11.85 -6.89 -9.26
CA LEU A 41 11.68 -8.08 -8.40
C LEU A 41 11.96 -7.76 -6.93
N ARG A 42 12.95 -6.91 -6.66
CA ARG A 42 13.25 -6.42 -5.31
C ARG A 42 12.06 -5.64 -4.73
N GLN A 43 11.51 -4.70 -5.49
CA GLN A 43 10.36 -3.90 -5.03
C GLN A 43 9.12 -4.79 -4.81
N LEU A 44 8.85 -5.74 -5.71
CA LEU A 44 7.78 -6.72 -5.54
C LEU A 44 7.99 -7.59 -4.29
N LEU A 45 9.22 -7.99 -4.01
CA LEU A 45 9.55 -8.76 -2.81
C LEU A 45 9.18 -7.98 -1.54
N PHE A 46 9.66 -6.75 -1.39
CA PHE A 46 9.53 -6.02 -0.15
C PHE A 46 8.18 -5.32 0.03
N LEU A 47 7.61 -4.73 -1.04
CA LEU A 47 6.36 -3.98 -0.94
C LEU A 47 5.11 -4.84 -1.13
N SER A 48 5.23 -6.02 -1.73
CA SER A 48 4.10 -6.89 -2.02
C SER A 48 4.21 -8.25 -1.35
N LEU A 49 5.22 -9.05 -1.70
CA LEU A 49 5.33 -10.42 -1.24
C LEU A 49 5.51 -10.50 0.29
N PHE A 50 6.40 -9.72 0.87
CA PHE A 50 6.62 -9.70 2.31
C PHE A 50 5.33 -9.44 3.09
N PRO A 51 4.54 -8.38 2.83
CA PRO A 51 3.25 -8.19 3.50
C PRO A 51 2.26 -9.33 3.25
N LEU A 52 2.27 -9.96 2.07
CA LEU A 52 1.39 -11.09 1.76
C LEU A 52 1.74 -12.35 2.54
N LEU A 53 3.02 -12.56 2.88
CA LEU A 53 3.44 -13.72 3.67
C LEU A 53 2.77 -13.79 5.06
N ALA A 54 2.30 -12.67 5.59
CA ALA A 54 1.57 -12.65 6.85
C ALA A 54 0.32 -13.55 6.83
N TYR A 55 -0.34 -13.70 5.67
CA TYR A 55 -1.58 -14.48 5.56
C TYR A 55 -1.36 -15.99 5.70
N PRO A 56 -0.43 -16.63 4.97
CA PRO A 56 -0.14 -18.06 5.16
C PRO A 56 0.62 -18.35 6.46
N VAL A 57 1.38 -17.39 7.00
CA VAL A 57 2.15 -17.57 8.24
C VAL A 57 1.27 -17.45 9.48
N GLN A 58 0.22 -16.63 9.46
CA GLN A 58 -0.64 -16.40 10.63
C GLN A 58 -1.18 -17.69 11.29
N PRO A 59 -1.68 -18.70 10.55
CA PRO A 59 -2.17 -19.94 11.15
C PRO A 59 -1.08 -20.77 11.87
N MET A 60 0.19 -20.55 11.49
CA MET A 60 1.35 -21.28 12.02
C MET A 60 1.82 -20.73 13.37
N ILE A 61 1.42 -19.50 13.72
CA ILE A 61 1.82 -18.84 14.97
C ILE A 61 0.63 -18.83 15.93
N PRO A 62 0.63 -19.66 17.02
CA PRO A 62 -0.52 -19.81 17.90
C PRO A 62 -1.06 -18.47 18.45
N SER A 63 -0.19 -17.58 18.90
CA SER A 63 -0.56 -16.28 19.49
C SER A 63 -1.27 -15.33 18.51
N PHE A 64 -1.05 -15.47 17.20
CA PHE A 64 -1.75 -14.71 16.16
C PHE A 64 -2.97 -15.48 15.63
N ARG A 65 -2.91 -16.81 15.56
CA ARG A 65 -4.04 -17.65 15.15
C ARG A 65 -5.23 -17.49 16.10
N GLU A 66 -5.00 -17.55 17.40
CA GLU A 66 -6.03 -17.44 18.43
C GLU A 66 -6.76 -16.09 18.40
N LYS A 67 -6.06 -15.03 18.03
CA LYS A 67 -6.63 -13.68 17.84
C LYS A 67 -7.42 -13.53 16.54
N GLY A 68 -7.50 -14.57 15.71
CA GLY A 68 -8.25 -14.58 14.46
C GLY A 68 -7.87 -13.41 13.54
N ARG A 69 -8.83 -12.58 13.17
CA ARG A 69 -8.62 -11.46 12.24
C ARG A 69 -7.78 -10.31 12.82
N GLU A 70 -7.83 -10.11 14.11
CA GLU A 70 -7.00 -9.08 14.75
C GLU A 70 -5.54 -9.50 14.72
N GLY A 71 -5.24 -10.76 15.02
CA GLY A 71 -3.92 -11.34 14.85
C GLY A 71 -3.42 -11.24 13.40
N GLN A 72 -4.29 -11.52 12.41
CA GLN A 72 -3.94 -11.38 11.00
C GLN A 72 -3.56 -9.93 10.63
N ARG A 73 -4.32 -8.94 11.11
CA ARG A 73 -4.01 -7.52 10.88
C ARG A 73 -2.68 -7.11 11.50
N HIS A 74 -2.43 -7.52 12.75
CA HIS A 74 -1.19 -7.20 13.44
C HIS A 74 0.00 -7.84 12.72
N LEU A 75 -0.10 -9.11 12.34
CA LEU A 75 0.97 -9.80 11.63
C LEU A 75 1.21 -9.18 10.24
N ALA A 76 0.15 -8.83 9.50
CA ALA A 76 0.28 -8.15 8.23
C ALA A 76 0.98 -6.78 8.35
N MET A 77 0.73 -6.04 9.43
CA MET A 77 1.44 -4.80 9.70
C MET A 77 2.93 -5.05 10.01
N ILE A 78 3.24 -6.06 10.84
CA ILE A 78 4.64 -6.42 11.17
C ILE A 78 5.40 -6.77 9.88
N PHE A 79 4.84 -7.62 9.04
CA PHE A 79 5.47 -8.01 7.78
C PHE A 79 5.60 -6.82 6.80
N ALA A 80 4.59 -5.95 6.72
CA ALA A 80 4.67 -4.75 5.90
C ALA A 80 5.81 -3.82 6.36
N PHE A 81 5.89 -3.51 7.66
CA PHE A 81 6.98 -2.70 8.19
C PHE A 81 8.34 -3.35 8.01
N ALA A 82 8.45 -4.67 8.23
CA ALA A 82 9.69 -5.40 7.99
C ALA A 82 10.11 -5.29 6.51
N GLY A 83 9.17 -5.49 5.57
CA GLY A 83 9.44 -5.34 4.15
C GLY A 83 9.93 -3.93 3.79
N TYR A 84 9.24 -2.89 4.27
CA TYR A 84 9.62 -1.50 4.00
C TYR A 84 10.98 -1.12 4.61
N LEU A 85 11.30 -1.63 5.81
CA LEU A 85 12.59 -1.41 6.44
C LEU A 85 13.70 -2.16 5.71
N PHE A 86 13.48 -3.41 5.29
CA PHE A 86 14.46 -4.16 4.51
C PHE A 86 14.71 -3.50 3.15
N ASP A 87 13.68 -3.01 2.46
CA ASP A 87 13.86 -2.23 1.24
C ASP A 87 14.74 -0.99 1.50
N GLY A 88 14.45 -0.24 2.58
CA GLY A 88 15.25 0.91 2.99
C GLY A 88 16.71 0.57 3.26
N ILE A 89 16.99 -0.55 3.94
CA ILE A 89 18.35 -1.03 4.20
C ILE A 89 19.07 -1.40 2.90
N VAL A 90 18.40 -2.14 2.01
CA VAL A 90 19.00 -2.52 0.73
C VAL A 90 19.28 -1.30 -0.14
N ASN A 91 18.45 -0.26 -0.07
CA ASN A 91 18.62 1.00 -0.80
C ASN A 91 19.89 1.76 -0.37
N ILE A 92 20.46 1.49 0.81
CA ILE A 92 21.75 2.06 1.23
C ILE A 92 22.90 1.46 0.40
N TYR A 93 22.82 0.17 0.07
CA TYR A 93 23.89 -0.55 -0.63
C TYR A 93 23.69 -0.57 -2.14
N VAL A 94 22.45 -0.52 -2.59
CA VAL A 94 22.05 -0.53 -4.01
C VAL A 94 21.12 0.66 -4.23
N PRO A 95 21.68 1.86 -4.43
CA PRO A 95 20.89 3.09 -4.56
C PRO A 95 19.87 2.97 -5.70
N PRO A 96 18.57 3.13 -5.43
CA PRO A 96 17.52 3.10 -6.44
C PRO A 96 17.32 4.50 -7.04
N SER A 97 16.42 4.59 -8.03
CA SER A 97 15.91 5.89 -8.49
C SER A 97 15.20 6.66 -7.36
N ARG A 98 15.03 7.95 -7.54
CA ARG A 98 14.30 8.80 -6.59
C ARG A 98 12.84 8.41 -6.48
N GLU A 99 12.24 7.97 -7.58
CA GLU A 99 10.87 7.47 -7.64
C GLU A 99 10.69 6.22 -6.75
N LEU A 100 11.62 5.28 -6.78
CA LEU A 100 11.56 4.10 -5.91
C LEU A 100 11.76 4.46 -4.44
N ILE A 101 12.64 5.38 -4.13
CA ILE A 101 12.80 5.92 -2.76
C ILE A 101 11.48 6.53 -2.29
N LEU A 102 10.83 7.34 -3.14
CA LEU A 102 9.55 7.96 -2.82
C LEU A 102 8.45 6.91 -2.59
N ILE A 103 8.34 5.91 -3.47
CA ILE A 103 7.39 4.83 -3.31
C ILE A 103 7.57 4.17 -1.94
N GLY A 104 8.80 3.81 -1.58
CA GLY A 104 9.11 3.24 -0.26
C GLY A 104 8.69 4.13 0.91
N TRP A 105 9.02 5.44 0.84
CA TRP A 105 8.62 6.40 1.87
C TRP A 105 7.11 6.58 1.97
N VAL A 106 6.39 6.66 0.87
CA VAL A 106 4.92 6.80 0.90
C VAL A 106 4.28 5.59 1.58
N TYR A 107 4.74 4.36 1.30
CA TYR A 107 4.22 3.16 1.96
C TYR A 107 4.59 3.12 3.45
N LEU A 108 5.84 3.39 3.80
CA LEU A 108 6.31 3.39 5.19
C LEU A 108 5.59 4.44 6.04
N LEU A 109 5.58 5.69 5.58
CA LEU A 109 4.97 6.81 6.31
C LEU A 109 3.45 6.66 6.41
N SER A 110 2.79 6.12 5.38
CA SER A 110 1.35 5.79 5.45
C SER A 110 1.06 4.71 6.49
N GLY A 111 1.91 3.68 6.57
CA GLY A 111 1.81 2.65 7.60
C GLY A 111 1.98 3.24 9.01
N ILE A 112 2.97 4.11 9.21
CA ILE A 112 3.18 4.82 10.48
C ILE A 112 1.98 5.69 10.83
N ALA A 113 1.45 6.48 9.87
CA ALA A 113 0.29 7.33 10.08
C ALA A 113 -0.95 6.52 10.50
N ILE A 114 -1.21 5.37 9.85
CA ILE A 114 -2.29 4.45 10.23
C ILE A 114 -2.09 3.93 11.66
N LEU A 115 -0.87 3.51 11.99
CA LEU A 115 -0.55 2.98 13.33
C LEU A 115 -0.78 4.04 14.40
N LEU A 116 -0.27 5.26 14.19
CA LEU A 116 -0.44 6.39 15.10
C LEU A 116 -1.92 6.79 15.22
N CYS A 117 -2.63 6.91 14.11
CA CYS A 117 -4.06 7.21 14.10
C CYS A 117 -4.85 6.19 14.91
N ASN A 118 -4.57 4.90 14.70
CA ASN A 118 -5.24 3.82 15.43
C ASN A 118 -4.95 3.86 16.94
N ARG A 119 -3.73 4.25 17.33
CA ARG A 119 -3.30 4.25 18.73
C ARG A 119 -3.72 5.52 19.47
N LEU A 120 -3.55 6.69 18.86
CA LEU A 120 -3.81 7.98 19.49
C LEU A 120 -5.29 8.34 19.47
N PHE A 121 -5.95 8.16 18.34
CA PHE A 121 -7.35 8.56 18.16
C PHE A 121 -8.34 7.40 18.37
N ARG A 122 -7.84 6.17 18.66
CA ARG A 122 -8.67 4.96 18.75
C ARG A 122 -9.54 4.72 17.50
N GLN A 123 -9.18 5.35 16.39
CA GLN A 123 -9.83 5.22 15.08
C GLN A 123 -9.14 4.13 14.28
N ARG A 124 -9.94 3.22 13.69
CA ARG A 124 -9.39 2.13 12.88
C ARG A 124 -9.23 2.55 11.43
N ALA A 125 -8.26 3.43 11.12
CA ALA A 125 -7.97 3.80 9.74
C ALA A 125 -7.75 2.55 8.86
N SER A 126 -8.22 2.63 7.61
CA SER A 126 -8.25 1.47 6.72
C SER A 126 -6.95 1.31 5.92
N GLY A 127 -6.22 0.22 6.16
CA GLY A 127 -5.04 -0.14 5.37
C GLY A 127 -5.36 -0.45 3.89
N HIS A 128 -6.58 -0.98 3.59
CA HIS A 128 -7.01 -1.16 2.19
C HIS A 128 -7.18 0.19 1.49
N ALA A 129 -7.82 1.14 2.17
CA ALA A 129 -8.01 2.48 1.64
C ALA A 129 -6.68 3.19 1.42
N ALA A 130 -5.73 3.01 2.33
CA ALA A 130 -4.37 3.53 2.16
C ALA A 130 -3.66 2.89 0.96
N GLY A 131 -3.82 1.59 0.73
CA GLY A 131 -3.26 0.94 -0.45
C GLY A 131 -3.76 1.53 -1.77
N VAL A 132 -5.08 1.75 -1.89
CA VAL A 132 -5.67 2.40 -3.09
C VAL A 132 -5.21 3.85 -3.19
N GLY A 133 -5.22 4.60 -2.08
CA GLY A 133 -4.76 5.99 -2.05
C GLY A 133 -3.28 6.15 -2.44
N ALA A 134 -2.42 5.22 -2.02
CA ALA A 134 -1.02 5.19 -2.42
C ALA A 134 -0.87 4.98 -3.93
N VAL A 135 -1.59 4.02 -4.50
CA VAL A 135 -1.59 3.78 -5.95
C VAL A 135 -2.06 5.01 -6.71
N ILE A 136 -3.15 5.65 -6.27
CA ILE A 136 -3.64 6.89 -6.89
C ILE A 136 -2.57 7.98 -6.85
N GLY A 137 -2.06 8.29 -5.66
CA GLY A 137 -1.09 9.38 -5.49
C GLY A 137 0.21 9.14 -6.26
N LEU A 138 0.75 7.93 -6.15
CA LEU A 138 2.02 7.58 -6.80
C LEU A 138 1.92 7.55 -8.33
N LEU A 139 0.84 7.00 -8.90
CA LEU A 139 0.65 7.00 -10.36
C LEU A 139 0.46 8.40 -10.92
N VAL A 140 -0.24 9.28 -10.22
CA VAL A 140 -0.35 10.69 -10.64
C VAL A 140 1.01 11.38 -10.55
N LEU A 141 1.75 11.17 -9.48
CA LEU A 141 3.04 11.79 -9.24
C LEU A 141 4.12 11.31 -10.22
N THR A 142 4.06 10.07 -10.67
CA THR A 142 4.95 9.51 -11.70
C THR A 142 4.49 9.79 -13.14
N GLY A 143 3.57 10.74 -13.33
CA GLY A 143 3.16 11.21 -14.67
C GLY A 143 2.05 10.40 -15.34
N HIS A 144 1.31 9.59 -14.60
CA HIS A 144 0.23 8.76 -15.14
C HIS A 144 -1.18 9.18 -14.67
N PRO A 145 -1.61 10.46 -14.78
CA PRO A 145 -2.91 10.90 -14.27
C PRO A 145 -4.11 10.25 -14.96
N ARG A 146 -3.93 9.72 -16.19
CA ARG A 146 -4.99 8.98 -16.91
C ARG A 146 -5.44 7.71 -16.19
N THR A 147 -4.61 7.16 -15.31
CA THR A 147 -4.97 6.00 -14.47
C THR A 147 -6.07 6.30 -13.46
N LEU A 148 -6.38 7.59 -13.20
CA LEU A 148 -7.52 8.01 -12.39
C LEU A 148 -8.84 7.45 -12.92
N ALA A 149 -8.98 7.28 -14.24
CA ALA A 149 -10.17 6.69 -14.86
C ALA A 149 -10.46 5.25 -14.36
N VAL A 150 -9.45 4.53 -13.89
CA VAL A 150 -9.58 3.16 -13.34
C VAL A 150 -9.49 3.17 -11.82
N THR A 151 -8.56 3.93 -11.26
CA THR A 151 -8.27 3.89 -9.81
C THR A 151 -9.34 4.56 -8.96
N LEU A 152 -10.04 5.59 -9.46
CA LEU A 152 -11.18 6.19 -8.75
C LEU A 152 -12.39 5.23 -8.68
N PRO A 153 -12.88 4.62 -9.77
CA PRO A 153 -13.90 3.57 -9.67
C PRO A 153 -13.50 2.44 -8.72
N LEU A 154 -12.23 2.01 -8.74
CA LEU A 154 -11.72 1.00 -7.83
C LEU A 154 -11.79 1.45 -6.36
N LEU A 155 -11.49 2.72 -6.08
CA LEU A 155 -11.63 3.31 -4.74
C LEU A 155 -13.08 3.25 -4.25
N PHE A 156 -14.05 3.65 -5.09
CA PHE A 156 -15.46 3.59 -4.74
C PHE A 156 -15.95 2.15 -4.53
N LEU A 157 -15.54 1.22 -5.37
CA LEU A 157 -15.84 -0.20 -5.20
C LEU A 157 -15.27 -0.76 -3.88
N MET A 158 -14.05 -0.41 -3.54
CA MET A 158 -13.42 -0.82 -2.29
C MET A 158 -14.13 -0.19 -1.07
N PHE A 159 -14.54 1.08 -1.16
CA PHE A 159 -15.34 1.73 -0.10
C PHE A 159 -16.66 0.99 0.09
N TRP A 160 -17.40 0.79 -1.00
CA TRP A 160 -18.65 0.05 -0.97
C TRP A 160 -18.47 -1.35 -0.35
N ALA A 161 -17.47 -2.12 -0.79
CA ALA A 161 -17.21 -3.46 -0.29
C ALA A 161 -16.84 -3.46 1.21
N SER A 162 -16.11 -2.44 1.67
CA SER A 162 -15.69 -2.32 3.08
C SER A 162 -16.86 -1.95 3.99
N ILE A 163 -17.75 -1.06 3.54
CA ILE A 163 -18.97 -0.67 4.26
C ILE A 163 -19.97 -1.82 4.30
N THR A 164 -20.22 -2.46 3.15
CA THR A 164 -21.12 -3.63 3.04
C THR A 164 -20.67 -4.79 3.95
N ALA A 165 -19.36 -5.02 4.03
CA ALA A 165 -18.80 -6.05 4.91
C ALA A 165 -18.72 -5.60 6.39
N LYS A 166 -19.23 -4.41 6.74
CA LYS A 166 -19.19 -3.82 8.10
C LYS A 166 -17.77 -3.82 8.70
N ARG A 167 -16.75 -3.48 7.88
CA ARG A 167 -15.34 -3.51 8.30
C ARG A 167 -14.82 -2.15 8.72
N HIS A 168 -15.28 -1.11 8.04
CA HIS A 168 -14.87 0.27 8.27
C HIS A 168 -16.05 1.22 8.10
N THR A 169 -16.01 2.34 8.79
CA THR A 169 -16.89 3.48 8.57
C THR A 169 -16.31 4.38 7.47
N LEU A 170 -17.15 5.23 6.88
CA LEU A 170 -16.72 6.17 5.84
C LEU A 170 -15.55 7.07 6.29
N PRO A 171 -15.55 7.69 7.50
CA PRO A 171 -14.39 8.46 7.96
C PRO A 171 -13.09 7.67 8.05
N GLN A 172 -13.15 6.37 8.43
CA GLN A 172 -11.98 5.50 8.51
C GLN A 172 -11.40 5.18 7.11
N LEU A 173 -12.26 5.11 6.09
CA LEU A 173 -11.86 4.91 4.70
C LEU A 173 -11.25 6.19 4.13
N ILE A 174 -11.91 7.32 4.33
CA ILE A 174 -11.41 8.63 3.88
C ILE A 174 -10.05 8.92 4.52
N GLY A 175 -9.93 8.80 5.83
CA GLY A 175 -8.67 9.02 6.53
C GLY A 175 -7.55 8.09 6.02
N GLY A 176 -7.86 6.79 5.83
CA GLY A 176 -6.89 5.86 5.24
C GLY A 176 -6.42 6.27 3.85
N THR A 177 -7.33 6.73 2.98
CA THR A 177 -7.00 7.17 1.62
C THR A 177 -6.16 8.45 1.60
N LEU A 178 -6.45 9.39 2.50
CA LEU A 178 -5.80 10.70 2.51
C LEU A 178 -4.35 10.65 2.97
N PHE A 179 -3.96 9.73 3.87
CA PHE A 179 -2.58 9.65 4.36
C PHE A 179 -1.56 9.49 3.21
N PRO A 180 -1.64 8.48 2.34
CA PRO A 180 -0.65 8.33 1.28
C PRO A 180 -0.73 9.46 0.24
N ILE A 181 -1.91 10.00 -0.06
CA ILE A 181 -2.05 11.15 -0.98
C ILE A 181 -1.35 12.38 -0.39
N ALA A 182 -1.52 12.66 0.90
CA ALA A 182 -0.83 13.75 1.57
C ALA A 182 0.69 13.57 1.52
N TRP A 183 1.21 12.35 1.74
CA TRP A 183 2.63 12.07 1.61
C TRP A 183 3.13 12.25 0.18
N CYS A 184 2.36 11.83 -0.84
CA CYS A 184 2.70 12.10 -2.23
C CYS A 184 2.83 13.60 -2.51
N VAL A 185 1.91 14.43 -2.00
CA VAL A 185 1.97 15.89 -2.15
C VAL A 185 3.16 16.48 -1.42
N LEU A 186 3.39 16.09 -0.15
CA LEU A 186 4.48 16.63 0.66
C LEU A 186 5.86 16.24 0.14
N LEU A 187 5.99 15.05 -0.46
CA LEU A 187 7.25 14.55 -1.00
C LEU A 187 7.41 14.84 -2.50
N SER A 188 6.44 15.49 -3.14
CA SER A 188 6.50 15.81 -4.57
C SER A 188 7.69 16.68 -4.96
N SER A 189 8.10 17.62 -4.10
CA SER A 189 9.28 18.46 -4.30
C SER A 189 10.55 17.63 -4.49
N TYR A 190 10.68 16.50 -3.82
CA TYR A 190 11.82 15.60 -3.93
C TYR A 190 12.00 15.03 -5.35
N ILE A 191 10.91 14.86 -6.10
CA ILE A 191 10.96 14.44 -7.52
C ILE A 191 11.13 15.65 -8.43
N VAL A 192 10.37 16.73 -8.22
CA VAL A 192 10.38 17.90 -9.12
C VAL A 192 11.75 18.52 -9.26
N ASP A 193 12.53 18.59 -8.18
CA ASP A 193 13.91 19.09 -8.22
C ASP A 193 14.87 18.16 -9.00
N SER A 194 14.40 16.97 -9.43
CA SER A 194 15.20 16.03 -10.22
C SER A 194 15.15 16.31 -11.72
N TYR A 195 14.13 17.04 -12.18
CA TYR A 195 13.93 17.39 -13.59
C TYR A 195 14.36 18.83 -13.92
N ARG A 196 14.95 19.52 -12.96
CA ARG A 196 15.63 20.80 -13.14
C ARG A 196 17.14 20.62 -13.15
#